data_b64a5ba84a13589002badfe0bd8a0361
#
_entry.id   b64a5ba84a13589002badfe0bd8a0361
#
_cell.length_a   1.000
_cell.length_b   1.000
_cell.length_c   1.000
_cell.angle_alpha   90.00
_cell.angle_beta   90.00
_cell.angle_gamma   90.00
#
_symmetry.space_group_name_H-M   'P 1'
#
loop_
_entity.id
_entity.type
_entity.pdbx_description
1 polymer ?
#
loop_
_entity_poly.entity_id
_entity_poly.type
_entity_poly.pdbx_seq_one_letter_code
_entity_poly.pdbx_strand_id
1 'polypeptide(L)'
;MKILVDLINYPKAGGASYDWRFAIIIGLCRELERRGHTFEACYHRMKERPFPTYTAGVFDYYIALSPYGFQSRRDRYNKYRKAGKPVTCYDHGWLPKSLVVDQKRLFGDSYYYHTIRDRIQECPSPEAAEPIRQKLLKGNLSKRTQTRKDKIPNVRYIFIPGQVLYDASIVNYSKTGLKGLMTQTIRFAKQHGLHVVYKPHPGLDGSDQCSAQTLKALQDRMEEKHENFHIVNTSIYDLMERAEFTACVNSGSIIDNIVSQTPVYCCGKSFFAKSGTVIYDPNVEQGLTTMLNKDYDNESMKKQQLRMLWWLDKYMVQEHQPIEKQIELWTMHSGVTL
;
A
#
# COMPACT_ATOMS: atom_id res chain seq x y z
N MET A 1 -8.36 18.70 23.21
CA MET A 1 -8.77 17.29 23.15
C MET A 1 -7.71 16.42 23.81
N LYS A 2 -8.13 15.35 24.44
CA LYS A 2 -7.25 14.27 24.90
C LYS A 2 -7.18 13.18 23.85
N ILE A 3 -5.99 12.93 23.31
CA ILE A 3 -5.78 12.10 22.11
C ILE A 3 -5.00 10.82 22.48
N LEU A 4 -5.50 9.67 22.06
CA LEU A 4 -4.77 8.40 22.13
C LEU A 4 -4.11 8.12 20.77
N VAL A 5 -2.82 7.74 20.78
CA VAL A 5 -2.06 7.51 19.55
C VAL A 5 -1.37 6.13 19.59
N ASP A 6 -1.62 5.28 18.60
CA ASP A 6 -0.81 4.09 18.39
C ASP A 6 0.51 4.46 17.70
N LEU A 7 1.64 4.04 18.26
CA LEU A 7 2.97 4.20 17.66
C LEU A 7 3.59 2.85 17.30
N ILE A 8 4.40 2.84 16.22
CA ILE A 8 4.95 1.59 15.65
C ILE A 8 6.00 0.97 16.57
N ASN A 9 6.92 1.76 17.10
CA ASN A 9 8.01 1.32 17.97
C ASN A 9 8.35 2.41 18.99
N TYR A 10 8.76 1.97 20.18
CA TYR A 10 9.52 2.84 21.07
C TYR A 10 10.92 3.03 20.46
N PRO A 11 11.42 4.25 20.31
CA PRO A 11 12.79 4.46 19.87
C PRO A 11 13.71 3.82 20.91
N LYS A 12 14.37 2.71 20.55
CA LYS A 12 15.45 2.16 21.38
C LYS A 12 16.59 3.18 21.40
N ALA A 13 17.00 3.59 22.56
CA ALA A 13 18.27 4.31 22.72
C ALA A 13 19.37 3.46 22.05
N GLY A 14 20.00 3.97 20.99
CA GLY A 14 21.19 3.39 20.39
C GLY A 14 21.03 2.46 19.19
N GLY A 15 19.95 2.50 18.36
CA GLY A 15 19.99 1.70 17.15
C GLY A 15 18.70 1.32 16.43
N ALA A 16 17.60 2.02 16.63
CA ALA A 16 16.41 1.79 15.82
C ALA A 16 16.61 2.41 14.42
N SER A 17 16.42 1.61 13.38
CA SER A 17 16.29 2.14 12.03
C SER A 17 15.23 3.24 12.01
N TYR A 18 15.58 4.39 11.45
CA TYR A 18 14.71 5.54 11.30
C TYR A 18 13.40 5.14 10.59
N ASP A 19 12.27 5.28 11.29
CA ASP A 19 10.94 5.09 10.71
C ASP A 19 10.29 6.46 10.51
N TRP A 20 10.21 6.90 9.26
CA TRP A 20 9.63 8.19 8.89
C TRP A 20 8.15 8.33 9.29
N ARG A 21 7.41 7.22 9.45
CA ARG A 21 6.03 7.26 9.98
C ARG A 21 6.02 7.76 11.43
N PHE A 22 6.97 7.27 12.21
CA PHE A 22 7.15 7.73 13.59
C PHE A 22 7.47 9.22 13.63
N ALA A 23 8.38 9.69 12.76
CA ALA A 23 8.77 11.10 12.70
C ALA A 23 7.57 12.00 12.38
N ILE A 24 6.75 11.65 11.36
CA ILE A 24 5.55 12.40 11.01
C ILE A 24 4.55 12.44 12.18
N ILE A 25 4.25 11.29 12.78
CA ILE A 25 3.24 11.22 13.86
C ILE A 25 3.72 11.95 15.11
N ILE A 26 5.00 11.86 15.49
CA ILE A 26 5.55 12.61 16.63
C ILE A 26 5.58 14.12 16.33
N GLY A 27 5.93 14.51 15.12
CA GLY A 27 5.84 15.92 14.70
C GLY A 27 4.42 16.47 14.84
N LEU A 28 3.43 15.70 14.34
CA LEU A 28 2.01 16.01 14.51
C LEU A 28 1.61 16.14 15.98
N CYS A 29 1.96 15.18 16.82
CA CYS A 29 1.63 15.20 18.25
C CYS A 29 2.22 16.43 18.97
N ARG A 30 3.49 16.76 18.71
CA ARG A 30 4.15 17.95 19.30
C ARG A 30 3.45 19.26 18.89
N GLU A 31 3.05 19.37 17.64
CA GLU A 31 2.34 20.56 17.19
C GLU A 31 0.92 20.63 17.80
N LEU A 32 0.26 19.50 17.97
CA LEU A 32 -1.03 19.45 18.67
C LEU A 32 -0.91 19.81 20.16
N GLU A 33 0.17 19.42 20.83
CA GLU A 33 0.46 19.87 22.20
C GLU A 33 0.64 21.40 22.26
N ARG A 34 1.37 21.98 21.32
CA ARG A 34 1.55 23.44 21.23
C ARG A 34 0.22 24.17 21.02
N ARG A 35 -0.78 23.51 20.42
CA ARG A 35 -2.15 24.03 20.26
C ARG A 35 -3.07 23.73 21.45
N GLY A 36 -2.53 23.19 22.55
CA GLY A 36 -3.30 22.94 23.79
C GLY A 36 -4.03 21.59 23.81
N HIS A 37 -3.70 20.64 22.95
CA HIS A 37 -4.17 19.26 23.06
C HIS A 37 -3.21 18.46 23.95
N THR A 38 -3.68 17.31 24.47
CA THR A 38 -2.84 16.36 25.19
C THR A 38 -2.90 15.01 24.50
N PHE A 39 -1.81 14.26 24.52
CA PHE A 39 -1.80 12.91 23.94
C PHE A 39 -1.16 11.88 24.86
N GLU A 40 -1.59 10.63 24.68
CA GLU A 40 -0.98 9.44 25.30
C GLU A 40 -0.65 8.43 24.20
N ALA A 41 0.58 7.90 24.22
CA ALA A 41 1.08 6.98 23.21
C ALA A 41 0.98 5.52 23.64
N CYS A 42 0.44 4.68 22.76
CA CYS A 42 0.48 3.23 22.86
C CYS A 42 1.60 2.66 21.99
N TYR A 43 2.54 1.97 22.59
CA TYR A 43 3.64 1.32 21.89
C TYR A 43 3.38 -0.17 21.68
N HIS A 44 3.60 -0.66 20.48
CA HIS A 44 3.20 -2.00 20.07
C HIS A 44 4.05 -3.17 20.56
N ARG A 45 5.28 -2.96 20.99
CA ARG A 45 6.24 -4.02 21.31
C ARG A 45 6.71 -4.05 22.76
N MET A 46 6.03 -3.39 23.66
CA MET A 46 6.33 -3.55 25.08
C MET A 46 5.67 -4.85 25.61
N LYS A 47 6.43 -5.95 25.56
CA LYS A 47 6.00 -7.25 26.15
C LYS A 47 5.79 -7.19 27.67
N GLU A 48 6.25 -6.14 28.33
CA GLU A 48 6.42 -6.09 29.80
C GLU A 48 5.45 -5.14 30.52
N ARG A 49 4.58 -4.43 29.83
CA ARG A 49 3.52 -3.65 30.47
C ARG A 49 2.17 -4.17 30.05
N PRO A 50 1.26 -4.50 31.01
CA PRO A 50 -0.14 -4.72 30.65
C PRO A 50 -0.59 -3.46 29.94
N PHE A 51 -1.16 -3.62 28.72
CA PHE A 51 -1.74 -2.49 28.00
C PHE A 51 -2.74 -1.83 28.95
N PRO A 52 -2.57 -0.53 29.29
CA PRO A 52 -3.58 0.17 30.05
C PRO A 52 -4.92 -0.10 29.39
N THR A 53 -5.94 -0.38 30.19
CA THR A 53 -7.30 -0.52 29.72
C THR A 53 -7.76 0.85 29.25
N TYR A 54 -7.38 1.24 28.03
CA TYR A 54 -7.78 2.51 27.43
C TYR A 54 -9.29 2.46 27.20
N THR A 55 -10.02 3.01 28.15
CA THR A 55 -11.46 3.13 28.04
C THR A 55 -11.77 4.23 27.03
N ALA A 56 -12.65 3.96 26.09
CA ALA A 56 -13.08 4.97 25.09
C ALA A 56 -13.72 6.23 25.73
N GLY A 57 -13.97 6.24 27.06
CA GLY A 57 -14.44 7.39 27.80
C GLY A 57 -13.36 8.39 28.21
N VAL A 58 -12.06 7.98 28.19
CA VAL A 58 -10.95 8.80 28.70
C VAL A 58 -10.41 9.73 27.62
N PHE A 59 -10.46 9.33 26.36
CA PHE A 59 -9.92 10.08 25.25
C PHE A 59 -11.03 10.55 24.31
N ASP A 60 -10.81 11.71 23.71
CA ASP A 60 -11.76 12.33 22.78
C ASP A 60 -11.56 11.83 21.36
N TYR A 61 -10.31 11.46 21.01
CA TYR A 61 -9.90 11.07 19.67
C TYR A 61 -8.86 9.94 19.71
N TYR A 62 -8.93 9.01 18.76
CA TYR A 62 -7.98 7.91 18.64
C TYR A 62 -7.31 7.90 17.26
N ILE A 63 -5.98 7.97 17.24
CA ILE A 63 -5.13 7.84 16.07
C ILE A 63 -4.59 6.41 16.03
N ALA A 64 -5.15 5.59 15.17
CA ALA A 64 -4.91 4.16 15.08
C ALA A 64 -3.89 3.80 13.99
N LEU A 65 -2.80 3.15 14.36
CA LEU A 65 -1.93 2.50 13.39
C LEU A 65 -2.61 1.21 12.90
N SER A 66 -2.92 1.13 11.62
CA SER A 66 -3.56 -0.01 10.93
C SER A 66 -4.43 -0.92 11.81
N PRO A 67 -5.74 -0.86 11.72
CA PRO A 67 -6.64 -1.60 12.62
C PRO A 67 -6.68 -3.12 12.38
N TYR A 68 -5.87 -3.62 11.43
CA TYR A 68 -5.92 -5.02 10.97
C TYR A 68 -4.85 -5.93 11.60
N GLY A 69 -3.88 -5.36 12.28
CA GLY A 69 -2.77 -6.12 12.84
C GLY A 69 -3.15 -6.96 14.07
N PHE A 70 -2.64 -6.59 15.22
CA PHE A 70 -2.88 -7.31 16.46
C PHE A 70 -4.31 -7.20 16.95
N GLN A 71 -4.82 -8.26 17.64
CA GLN A 71 -6.17 -8.30 18.18
C GLN A 71 -6.47 -7.08 19.06
N SER A 72 -5.52 -6.69 19.93
CA SER A 72 -5.66 -5.53 20.81
C SER A 72 -5.93 -4.20 20.09
N ARG A 73 -5.37 -4.02 18.87
CA ARG A 73 -5.68 -2.84 18.04
C ARG A 73 -7.09 -2.90 17.48
N ARG A 74 -7.48 -4.07 16.96
CA ARG A 74 -8.83 -4.26 16.43
C ARG A 74 -9.87 -4.00 17.49
N ASP A 75 -9.66 -4.52 18.69
CA ASP A 75 -10.58 -4.35 19.81
C ASP A 75 -10.67 -2.88 20.24
N ARG A 76 -9.54 -2.19 20.32
CA ARG A 76 -9.48 -0.75 20.61
C ARG A 76 -10.20 0.06 19.54
N TYR A 77 -9.86 -0.16 18.26
CA TYR A 77 -10.54 0.48 17.15
C TYR A 77 -12.05 0.30 17.23
N ASN A 78 -12.51 -0.93 17.38
CA ASN A 78 -13.94 -1.25 17.44
C ASN A 78 -14.62 -0.61 18.66
N LYS A 79 -13.95 -0.59 19.82
CA LYS A 79 -14.45 0.04 21.05
C LYS A 79 -14.67 1.55 20.90
N TYR A 80 -13.69 2.26 20.29
CA TYR A 80 -13.84 3.69 20.04
C TYR A 80 -14.93 3.98 19.02
N ARG A 81 -15.00 3.21 17.95
CA ARG A 81 -16.07 3.37 16.93
C ARG A 81 -17.45 3.09 17.51
N LYS A 82 -17.59 2.04 18.33
CA LYS A 82 -18.85 1.73 19.03
C LYS A 82 -19.27 2.84 20.01
N ALA A 83 -18.32 3.50 20.62
CA ALA A 83 -18.56 4.64 21.52
C ALA A 83 -18.84 5.96 20.79
N GLY A 84 -18.92 5.98 19.44
CA GLY A 84 -19.13 7.19 18.64
C GLY A 84 -17.95 8.16 18.65
N LYS A 85 -16.79 7.73 19.14
CA LYS A 85 -15.58 8.57 19.18
C LYS A 85 -14.91 8.62 17.81
N PRO A 86 -14.36 9.78 17.38
CA PRO A 86 -13.60 9.86 16.17
C PRO A 86 -12.36 8.96 16.22
N VAL A 87 -12.12 8.25 15.11
CA VAL A 87 -10.95 7.39 14.93
C VAL A 87 -10.39 7.65 13.54
N THR A 88 -9.09 7.91 13.47
CA THR A 88 -8.36 8.00 12.22
C THR A 88 -7.36 6.88 12.13
N CYS A 89 -7.35 6.17 11.01
CA CYS A 89 -6.38 5.14 10.72
C CYS A 89 -5.20 5.72 9.90
N TYR A 90 -4.00 5.27 10.20
CA TYR A 90 -2.83 5.60 9.38
C TYR A 90 -1.95 4.38 9.16
N ASP A 91 -1.19 4.39 8.06
CA ASP A 91 -0.14 3.40 7.76
C ASP A 91 0.81 3.97 6.71
N HIS A 92 1.71 3.13 6.19
CA HIS A 92 2.53 3.44 5.03
C HIS A 92 1.71 4.03 3.89
N GLY A 93 2.09 5.19 3.42
CA GLY A 93 1.49 5.81 2.25
C GLY A 93 1.89 5.12 0.95
N TRP A 94 1.43 5.70 -0.14
CA TRP A 94 1.62 5.17 -1.48
C TRP A 94 2.88 5.72 -2.16
N LEU A 95 3.24 6.97 -1.85
CA LEU A 95 4.50 7.58 -2.31
C LEU A 95 5.65 7.33 -1.32
N PRO A 96 6.92 7.46 -1.74
CA PRO A 96 8.06 7.38 -0.84
C PRO A 96 7.89 8.32 0.37
N LYS A 97 8.15 7.81 1.58
CA LYS A 97 8.10 8.57 2.84
C LYS A 97 6.78 9.33 3.08
N SER A 98 5.66 8.72 2.70
CA SER A 98 4.32 9.27 2.91
C SER A 98 3.46 8.41 3.84
N LEU A 99 2.41 9.00 4.42
CA LEU A 99 1.37 8.29 5.15
C LEU A 99 0.08 8.24 4.33
N VAL A 100 -0.60 7.10 4.38
CA VAL A 100 -2.04 7.06 4.15
C VAL A 100 -2.74 7.37 5.47
N VAL A 101 -3.70 8.27 5.41
CA VAL A 101 -4.55 8.69 6.52
C VAL A 101 -6.00 8.51 6.10
N ASP A 102 -6.83 7.91 6.93
CA ASP A 102 -8.21 7.59 6.56
C ASP A 102 -9.14 7.65 7.77
N GLN A 103 -10.24 8.37 7.63
CA GLN A 103 -11.26 8.55 8.68
C GLN A 103 -12.10 7.30 8.95
N LYS A 104 -12.04 6.29 8.10
CA LYS A 104 -12.84 5.09 8.21
C LYS A 104 -11.98 3.87 8.54
N ARG A 105 -11.28 3.37 7.55
CA ARG A 105 -10.33 2.24 7.62
C ARG A 105 -9.35 2.37 6.48
N LEU A 106 -8.51 1.34 6.30
CA LEU A 106 -7.54 1.28 5.20
C LEU A 106 -7.98 0.22 4.16
N PHE A 107 -7.24 0.12 3.07
CA PHE A 107 -7.40 -0.87 2.00
C PHE A 107 -8.80 -0.84 1.37
N GLY A 108 -9.49 -1.99 1.31
CA GLY A 108 -10.81 -2.11 0.71
C GLY A 108 -11.97 -1.50 1.50
N ASP A 109 -11.76 -1.13 2.77
CA ASP A 109 -12.74 -0.42 3.61
C ASP A 109 -12.41 1.05 3.80
N SER A 110 -11.41 1.57 3.09
CA SER A 110 -11.05 2.98 3.06
C SER A 110 -12.23 3.87 2.69
N TYR A 111 -12.30 5.05 3.28
CA TYR A 111 -13.22 6.09 2.84
C TYR A 111 -13.06 6.39 1.34
N TYR A 112 -11.82 6.38 0.86
CA TYR A 112 -11.49 6.64 -0.54
C TYR A 112 -11.88 5.51 -1.51
N TYR A 113 -12.12 4.29 -1.04
CA TYR A 113 -12.60 3.22 -1.93
C TYR A 113 -13.83 3.61 -2.77
N HIS A 114 -14.70 4.46 -2.22
CA HIS A 114 -15.90 4.92 -2.90
C HIS A 114 -15.78 6.32 -3.50
N THR A 115 -14.86 7.13 -3.04
CA THR A 115 -14.79 8.57 -3.39
C THR A 115 -13.59 8.94 -4.26
N ILE A 116 -12.57 8.07 -4.35
CA ILE A 116 -11.32 8.39 -5.02
C ILE A 116 -11.49 8.70 -6.51
N ARG A 117 -12.44 8.04 -7.17
CA ARG A 117 -12.71 8.27 -8.59
C ARG A 117 -13.09 9.71 -8.87
N ASP A 118 -13.89 10.30 -8.00
CA ASP A 118 -14.31 11.69 -8.12
C ASP A 118 -13.20 12.64 -7.67
N ARG A 119 -12.50 12.28 -6.60
CA ARG A 119 -11.39 13.08 -6.06
C ARG A 119 -10.25 13.29 -7.05
N ILE A 120 -9.88 12.28 -7.82
CA ILE A 120 -8.82 12.43 -8.82
C ILE A 120 -9.21 13.32 -10.01
N GLN A 121 -10.50 13.64 -10.18
CA GLN A 121 -10.94 14.62 -11.18
C GLN A 121 -10.63 16.08 -10.78
N GLU A 122 -10.21 16.34 -9.54
CA GLU A 122 -9.68 17.64 -9.10
C GLU A 122 -8.34 17.96 -9.80
N CYS A 123 -7.70 16.97 -10.41
CA CYS A 123 -6.51 17.17 -11.23
C CYS A 123 -6.83 18.04 -12.45
N PRO A 124 -6.14 19.18 -12.63
CA PRO A 124 -6.47 20.12 -13.71
C PRO A 124 -6.26 19.51 -15.10
N SER A 125 -5.23 18.69 -15.24
CA SER A 125 -4.98 17.87 -16.44
C SER A 125 -4.09 16.67 -16.06
N PRO A 126 -4.13 15.55 -16.81
CA PRO A 126 -3.24 14.41 -16.56
C PRO A 126 -1.75 14.80 -16.59
N GLU A 127 -1.37 15.74 -17.47
CA GLU A 127 0.01 16.20 -17.64
C GLU A 127 0.55 16.90 -16.40
N ALA A 128 -0.30 17.42 -15.52
CA ALA A 128 0.09 18.02 -14.24
C ALA A 128 0.82 17.03 -13.32
N ALA A 129 0.68 15.72 -13.56
CA ALA A 129 1.42 14.68 -12.83
C ALA A 129 2.82 14.42 -13.40
N GLU A 130 3.17 14.90 -14.58
CA GLU A 130 4.41 14.53 -15.25
C GLU A 130 5.67 14.91 -14.47
N PRO A 131 5.77 16.08 -13.80
CA PRO A 131 6.95 16.41 -12.99
C PRO A 131 7.23 15.38 -11.89
N ILE A 132 6.22 14.95 -11.13
CA ILE A 132 6.40 13.94 -10.08
C ILE A 132 6.69 12.57 -10.70
N ARG A 133 6.02 12.21 -11.79
CA ARG A 133 6.26 10.97 -12.51
C ARG A 133 7.71 10.87 -12.95
N GLN A 134 8.25 11.89 -13.61
CA GLN A 134 9.63 11.94 -14.07
C GLN A 134 10.63 11.89 -12.91
N LYS A 135 10.35 12.58 -11.80
CA LYS A 135 11.16 12.50 -10.58
C LYS A 135 11.27 11.07 -10.06
N LEU A 136 10.15 10.36 -10.00
CA LEU A 136 10.12 8.98 -9.49
C LEU A 136 10.84 8.01 -10.42
N LEU A 137 10.62 8.11 -11.73
CA LEU A 137 11.28 7.26 -12.73
C LEU A 137 12.80 7.49 -12.81
N LYS A 138 13.23 8.74 -12.98
CA LYS A 138 14.66 9.09 -13.08
C LYS A 138 15.43 8.74 -11.81
N GLY A 139 14.82 8.94 -10.65
CA GLY A 139 15.39 8.58 -9.37
C GLY A 139 15.29 7.10 -9.02
N ASN A 140 14.63 6.28 -9.83
CA ASN A 140 14.26 4.89 -9.52
C ASN A 140 13.61 4.79 -8.11
N LEU A 141 12.75 5.76 -7.80
CA LEU A 141 12.15 5.94 -6.48
C LEU A 141 10.82 5.18 -6.38
N SER A 142 10.78 4.17 -5.57
CA SER A 142 9.58 3.45 -5.17
C SER A 142 9.42 3.54 -3.64
N LYS A 143 8.32 3.06 -3.12
CA LYS A 143 8.09 2.91 -1.67
C LYS A 143 9.22 2.16 -0.96
N ARG A 144 9.93 1.30 -1.67
CA ARG A 144 11.08 0.53 -1.21
C ARG A 144 12.27 0.78 -2.12
N THR A 145 13.47 0.69 -1.56
CA THR A 145 14.71 0.77 -2.33
C THR A 145 14.73 -0.26 -3.46
N GLN A 146 15.07 0.19 -4.65
CA GLN A 146 15.17 -0.65 -5.85
C GLN A 146 16.63 -0.99 -6.13
N THR A 147 16.86 -2.24 -6.54
CA THR A 147 18.19 -2.72 -6.94
C THR A 147 18.13 -3.23 -8.38
N ARG A 148 19.22 -3.08 -9.13
CA ARG A 148 19.38 -3.65 -10.47
C ARG A 148 20.39 -4.79 -10.38
N LYS A 149 19.94 -6.02 -10.20
CA LYS A 149 20.82 -7.17 -10.01
C LYS A 149 20.71 -8.18 -11.15
N ASP A 150 19.50 -8.61 -11.46
CA ASP A 150 19.26 -9.71 -12.36
C ASP A 150 18.95 -9.21 -13.78
N LYS A 151 19.29 -10.02 -14.78
CA LYS A 151 18.81 -9.83 -16.15
C LYS A 151 17.33 -10.18 -16.24
N ILE A 152 16.59 -9.34 -16.93
CA ILE A 152 15.20 -9.65 -17.29
C ILE A 152 15.23 -10.62 -18.47
N PRO A 153 14.48 -11.74 -18.41
CA PRO A 153 14.43 -12.71 -19.51
C PRO A 153 13.85 -12.03 -20.77
N ASN A 154 14.40 -12.40 -21.93
CA ASN A 154 13.94 -11.86 -23.21
C ASN A 154 12.75 -12.66 -23.76
N VAL A 155 11.63 -12.58 -23.04
CA VAL A 155 10.38 -13.27 -23.35
C VAL A 155 9.19 -12.32 -23.12
N ARG A 156 8.05 -12.61 -23.73
CA ARG A 156 6.80 -11.93 -23.39
C ARG A 156 6.28 -12.44 -22.06
N TYR A 157 5.93 -11.54 -21.12
CA TYR A 157 5.55 -11.97 -19.78
C TYR A 157 4.48 -11.12 -19.10
N ILE A 158 3.79 -11.76 -18.17
CA ILE A 158 2.96 -11.12 -17.13
C ILE A 158 3.85 -10.88 -15.91
N PHE A 159 3.87 -9.67 -15.38
CA PHE A 159 4.63 -9.34 -14.19
C PHE A 159 3.81 -9.54 -12.92
N ILE A 160 4.37 -10.22 -11.91
CA ILE A 160 3.76 -10.34 -10.57
C ILE A 160 4.71 -9.73 -9.53
N PRO A 161 4.38 -8.57 -8.95
CA PRO A 161 5.09 -8.05 -7.79
C PRO A 161 4.76 -8.87 -6.55
N GLY A 162 5.78 -9.31 -5.82
CA GLY A 162 5.62 -10.09 -4.60
C GLY A 162 4.89 -9.30 -3.51
N GLN A 163 4.12 -10.03 -2.71
CA GLN A 163 3.42 -9.52 -1.53
C GLN A 163 3.67 -10.47 -0.35
N VAL A 164 3.49 -9.99 0.87
CA VAL A 164 3.54 -10.84 2.07
C VAL A 164 2.30 -11.74 2.10
N LEU A 165 2.47 -13.07 2.25
CA LEU A 165 1.39 -14.06 2.12
C LEU A 165 0.17 -13.77 2.98
N TYR A 166 0.40 -13.35 4.21
CA TYR A 166 -0.64 -13.10 5.22
C TYR A 166 -0.79 -11.61 5.51
N ASP A 167 -0.46 -10.76 4.54
CA ASP A 167 -0.70 -9.32 4.66
C ASP A 167 -2.19 -9.06 4.93
N ALA A 168 -2.46 -8.14 5.84
CA ALA A 168 -3.83 -7.80 6.22
C ALA A 168 -4.70 -7.35 5.04
N SER A 169 -4.09 -6.74 4.02
CA SER A 169 -4.77 -6.37 2.79
C SER A 169 -5.23 -7.58 1.98
N ILE A 170 -4.42 -8.65 1.95
CA ILE A 170 -4.77 -9.90 1.27
C ILE A 170 -5.84 -10.67 2.04
N VAL A 171 -5.57 -10.92 3.33
CA VAL A 171 -6.43 -11.78 4.17
C VAL A 171 -7.86 -11.24 4.29
N ASN A 172 -8.01 -9.92 4.38
CA ASN A 172 -9.34 -9.30 4.57
C ASN A 172 -10.06 -8.96 3.26
N TYR A 173 -9.33 -8.83 2.13
CA TYR A 173 -9.87 -8.22 0.93
C TYR A 173 -9.65 -9.01 -0.35
N SER A 174 -9.17 -10.26 -0.26
CA SER A 174 -9.06 -11.14 -1.41
C SER A 174 -9.47 -12.57 -1.08
N LYS A 175 -10.20 -13.19 -2.00
CA LYS A 175 -10.55 -14.63 -1.90
C LYS A 175 -9.42 -15.52 -2.40
N THR A 176 -8.58 -15.01 -3.30
CA THR A 176 -7.60 -15.82 -4.03
C THR A 176 -6.24 -15.88 -3.34
N GLY A 177 -5.79 -14.82 -2.68
CA GLY A 177 -4.46 -14.73 -2.10
C GLY A 177 -3.32 -14.80 -3.12
N LEU A 178 -2.07 -14.57 -2.67
CA LEU A 178 -0.90 -14.53 -3.56
C LEU A 178 -0.62 -15.88 -4.22
N LYS A 179 -0.67 -16.98 -3.47
CA LYS A 179 -0.43 -18.34 -4.01
C LYS A 179 -1.42 -18.70 -5.12
N GLY A 180 -2.69 -18.40 -4.88
CA GLY A 180 -3.75 -18.66 -5.87
C GLY A 180 -3.57 -17.83 -7.14
N LEU A 181 -3.25 -16.54 -7.01
CA LEU A 181 -2.93 -15.67 -8.14
C LEU A 181 -1.75 -16.23 -8.95
N MET A 182 -0.61 -16.52 -8.29
CA MET A 182 0.58 -17.08 -8.96
C MET A 182 0.23 -18.34 -9.74
N THR A 183 -0.41 -19.33 -9.10
CA THR A 183 -0.75 -20.61 -9.73
C THR A 183 -1.65 -20.43 -10.96
N GLN A 184 -2.68 -19.60 -10.86
CA GLN A 184 -3.60 -19.35 -11.96
C GLN A 184 -2.93 -18.55 -13.09
N THR A 185 -2.12 -17.54 -12.76
CA THR A 185 -1.40 -16.75 -13.77
C THR A 185 -0.36 -17.59 -14.51
N ILE A 186 0.38 -18.48 -13.84
CA ILE A 186 1.35 -19.38 -14.49
C ILE A 186 0.65 -20.30 -15.49
N ARG A 187 -0.48 -20.90 -15.09
CA ARG A 187 -1.27 -21.77 -15.98
C ARG A 187 -1.82 -20.99 -17.18
N PHE A 188 -2.41 -19.82 -16.92
CA PHE A 188 -2.92 -18.94 -17.96
C PHE A 188 -1.81 -18.52 -18.94
N ALA A 189 -0.67 -18.06 -18.43
CA ALA A 189 0.46 -17.66 -19.25
C ALA A 189 0.95 -18.79 -20.15
N LYS A 190 1.06 -20.03 -19.62
CA LYS A 190 1.46 -21.21 -20.41
C LYS A 190 0.48 -21.48 -21.56
N GLN A 191 -0.82 -21.36 -21.33
CA GLN A 191 -1.85 -21.57 -22.36
C GLN A 191 -1.79 -20.54 -23.50
N HIS A 192 -1.27 -19.34 -23.21
CA HIS A 192 -1.20 -18.22 -24.17
C HIS A 192 0.23 -17.93 -24.67
N GLY A 193 1.19 -18.84 -24.48
CA GLY A 193 2.56 -18.65 -24.93
C GLY A 193 3.29 -17.49 -24.23
N LEU A 194 2.90 -17.20 -22.98
CA LEU A 194 3.50 -16.17 -22.14
C LEU A 194 4.29 -16.80 -20.99
N HIS A 195 5.19 -16.03 -20.44
CA HIS A 195 5.89 -16.33 -19.20
C HIS A 195 5.32 -15.51 -18.03
N VAL A 196 5.70 -15.86 -16.82
CA VAL A 196 5.47 -15.08 -15.62
C VAL A 196 6.82 -14.66 -15.05
N VAL A 197 7.00 -13.37 -14.84
CA VAL A 197 8.15 -12.84 -14.13
C VAL A 197 7.67 -12.38 -12.76
N TYR A 198 8.28 -12.93 -11.72
CA TYR A 198 7.95 -12.64 -10.33
C TYR A 198 9.11 -11.89 -9.65
N LYS A 199 8.82 -10.77 -9.00
CA LYS A 199 9.80 -10.05 -8.17
C LYS A 199 9.50 -10.31 -6.70
N PRO A 200 10.46 -10.90 -5.92
CA PRO A 200 10.29 -11.08 -4.48
C PRO A 200 9.99 -9.76 -3.74
N HIS A 201 9.19 -9.83 -2.68
CA HIS A 201 8.88 -8.65 -1.88
C HIS A 201 10.10 -8.20 -1.06
N PRO A 202 10.56 -6.96 -1.18
CA PRO A 202 11.81 -6.49 -0.56
C PRO A 202 11.77 -6.41 0.98
N GLY A 203 10.61 -6.52 1.59
CA GLY A 203 10.43 -6.44 3.05
C GLY A 203 10.43 -7.79 3.77
N LEU A 204 10.77 -8.89 3.09
CA LEU A 204 10.79 -10.23 3.71
C LEU A 204 12.07 -10.51 4.51
N ASP A 205 13.13 -9.72 4.30
CA ASP A 205 14.44 -9.95 4.94
C ASP A 205 14.50 -9.64 6.43
N GLY A 206 13.41 -9.21 7.08
CA GLY A 206 13.55 -8.73 8.45
C GLY A 206 12.38 -8.83 9.42
N SER A 207 11.17 -9.20 9.01
CA SER A 207 10.02 -9.01 9.91
C SER A 207 9.29 -10.27 10.38
N ASP A 208 9.33 -11.34 9.62
CA ASP A 208 8.71 -12.61 9.98
C ASP A 208 9.39 -13.77 9.24
N GLN A 209 10.36 -14.38 9.91
CA GLN A 209 11.17 -15.47 9.33
C GLN A 209 10.30 -16.63 8.82
N CYS A 210 9.21 -16.96 9.51
CA CYS A 210 8.33 -18.05 9.11
C CYS A 210 7.62 -17.75 7.78
N SER A 211 7.05 -16.55 7.64
CA SER A 211 6.40 -16.11 6.40
C SER A 211 7.39 -15.95 5.26
N ALA A 212 8.61 -15.48 5.53
CA ALA A 212 9.67 -15.33 4.54
C ALA A 212 10.13 -16.70 4.02
N GLN A 213 10.38 -17.67 4.91
CA GLN A 213 10.75 -19.05 4.54
C GLN A 213 9.65 -19.74 3.74
N THR A 214 8.38 -19.62 4.18
CA THR A 214 7.24 -20.20 3.48
C THR A 214 7.09 -19.62 2.08
N LEU A 215 7.27 -18.32 1.93
CA LEU A 215 7.17 -17.67 0.63
C LEU A 215 8.34 -18.06 -0.27
N LYS A 216 9.57 -18.12 0.27
CA LYS A 216 10.74 -18.59 -0.48
C LYS A 216 10.53 -20.02 -0.98
N ALA A 217 10.13 -20.96 -0.12
CA ALA A 217 9.85 -22.33 -0.50
C ALA A 217 8.75 -22.45 -1.57
N LEU A 218 7.73 -21.58 -1.52
CA LEU A 218 6.70 -21.50 -2.57
C LEU A 218 7.30 -21.02 -3.89
N GLN A 219 8.13 -20.00 -3.88
CA GLN A 219 8.79 -19.45 -5.06
C GLN A 219 9.71 -20.50 -5.73
N ASP A 220 10.61 -21.10 -4.95
CA ASP A 220 11.53 -22.14 -5.41
C ASP A 220 10.76 -23.32 -6.06
N ARG A 221 9.69 -23.78 -5.40
CA ARG A 221 8.82 -24.83 -5.93
C ARG A 221 8.12 -24.46 -7.23
N MET A 222 7.72 -23.19 -7.39
CA MET A 222 7.08 -22.71 -8.63
C MET A 222 8.11 -22.67 -9.76
N GLU A 223 9.32 -22.21 -9.50
CA GLU A 223 10.40 -22.12 -10.48
C GLU A 223 10.86 -23.53 -10.94
N GLU A 224 11.01 -24.47 -10.01
CA GLU A 224 11.35 -25.87 -10.34
C GLU A 224 10.29 -26.59 -11.20
N LYS A 225 9.01 -26.25 -11.00
CA LYS A 225 7.89 -26.96 -11.66
C LYS A 225 7.44 -26.33 -12.97
N HIS A 226 7.79 -25.09 -13.23
CA HIS A 226 7.22 -24.32 -14.33
C HIS A 226 8.30 -23.56 -15.10
N GLU A 227 8.70 -24.08 -16.24
CA GLU A 227 9.68 -23.45 -17.14
C GLU A 227 9.31 -22.05 -17.62
N ASN A 228 8.03 -21.69 -17.56
CA ASN A 228 7.52 -20.35 -17.90
C ASN A 228 7.41 -19.43 -16.67
N PHE A 229 8.02 -19.75 -15.53
CA PHE A 229 8.05 -18.93 -14.33
C PHE A 229 9.49 -18.53 -13.98
N HIS A 230 9.74 -17.25 -13.77
CA HIS A 230 11.08 -16.71 -13.51
C HIS A 230 11.05 -15.79 -12.29
N ILE A 231 11.98 -16.02 -11.37
CA ILE A 231 12.22 -15.12 -10.23
C ILE A 231 13.28 -14.11 -10.63
N VAL A 232 12.96 -12.82 -10.59
CA VAL A 232 13.85 -11.74 -11.02
C VAL A 232 13.87 -10.62 -9.98
N ASN A 233 15.04 -10.31 -9.44
CA ASN A 233 15.24 -9.25 -8.47
C ASN A 233 15.98 -8.07 -9.10
N THR A 234 15.25 -7.23 -9.83
CA THR A 234 15.75 -6.00 -10.44
C THR A 234 14.81 -4.83 -10.19
N SER A 235 15.05 -3.65 -10.79
CA SER A 235 14.15 -2.50 -10.66
C SER A 235 12.71 -2.87 -11.05
N ILE A 236 11.74 -2.46 -10.23
CA ILE A 236 10.33 -2.71 -10.52
C ILE A 236 9.89 -1.98 -11.80
N TYR A 237 10.44 -0.79 -12.07
CA TYR A 237 10.13 -0.04 -13.28
C TYR A 237 10.65 -0.73 -14.53
N ASP A 238 11.87 -1.28 -14.49
CA ASP A 238 12.44 -2.03 -15.63
C ASP A 238 11.60 -3.30 -15.95
N LEU A 239 11.03 -3.93 -14.90
CA LEU A 239 10.13 -5.08 -15.06
C LEU A 239 8.77 -4.69 -15.63
N MET A 240 8.21 -3.56 -15.17
CA MET A 240 6.93 -3.07 -15.64
C MET A 240 6.98 -2.57 -17.08
N GLU A 241 8.06 -1.90 -17.46
CA GLU A 241 8.24 -1.37 -18.83
C GLU A 241 8.17 -2.46 -19.90
N ARG A 242 8.65 -3.67 -19.58
CA ARG A 242 8.70 -4.82 -20.52
C ARG A 242 7.55 -5.78 -20.39
N ALA A 243 6.73 -5.66 -19.36
CA ALA A 243 5.60 -6.54 -19.12
C ALA A 243 4.45 -6.26 -20.10
N GLU A 244 3.74 -7.31 -20.53
CA GLU A 244 2.46 -7.13 -21.22
C GLU A 244 1.45 -6.40 -20.30
N PHE A 245 1.43 -6.81 -19.05
CA PHE A 245 0.71 -6.15 -17.95
C PHE A 245 1.19 -6.70 -16.60
N THR A 246 0.82 -6.02 -15.53
CA THR A 246 1.05 -6.49 -14.16
C THR A 246 -0.20 -7.16 -13.60
N ALA A 247 -0.02 -8.29 -12.88
CA ALA A 247 -1.08 -8.92 -12.11
C ALA A 247 -0.70 -8.94 -10.61
N CYS A 248 -1.56 -8.45 -9.74
CA CYS A 248 -1.33 -8.46 -8.30
C CYS A 248 -2.61 -8.79 -7.52
N VAL A 249 -2.49 -9.09 -6.24
CA VAL A 249 -3.68 -9.23 -5.39
C VAL A 249 -4.26 -7.82 -5.14
N ASN A 250 -3.57 -7.02 -4.34
CA ASN A 250 -3.92 -5.62 -4.05
C ASN A 250 -2.67 -4.86 -3.56
N SER A 251 -1.56 -5.10 -4.23
CA SER A 251 -0.23 -4.60 -3.86
C SER A 251 -0.13 -3.09 -3.88
N GLY A 252 0.66 -2.55 -2.95
CA GLY A 252 1.10 -1.15 -3.02
C GLY A 252 1.91 -0.79 -4.27
N SER A 253 2.48 -1.78 -4.97
CA SER A 253 3.16 -1.60 -6.26
C SER A 253 2.24 -1.15 -7.41
N ILE A 254 0.93 -1.09 -7.20
CA ILE A 254 0.01 -0.42 -8.12
C ILE A 254 0.47 1.03 -8.39
N ILE A 255 1.09 1.69 -7.40
CA ILE A 255 1.67 3.02 -7.61
C ILE A 255 2.83 2.99 -8.61
N ASP A 256 3.68 1.97 -8.55
CA ASP A 256 4.77 1.83 -9.50
C ASP A 256 4.23 1.59 -10.92
N ASN A 257 3.10 0.86 -11.08
CA ASN A 257 2.39 0.75 -12.36
C ASN A 257 1.81 2.09 -12.83
N ILE A 258 1.25 2.89 -11.92
CA ILE A 258 0.76 4.23 -12.21
C ILE A 258 1.90 5.11 -12.72
N VAL A 259 3.06 5.06 -12.09
CA VAL A 259 4.25 5.82 -12.48
C VAL A 259 4.80 5.35 -13.82
N SER A 260 4.89 4.03 -14.06
CA SER A 260 5.35 3.46 -15.34
C SER A 260 4.28 3.50 -16.44
N GLN A 261 3.02 3.78 -16.09
CA GLN A 261 1.85 3.68 -16.97
C GLN A 261 1.67 2.28 -17.58
N THR A 262 2.11 1.26 -16.87
CA THR A 262 1.90 -0.13 -17.25
C THR A 262 0.49 -0.56 -16.85
N PRO A 263 -0.27 -1.21 -17.74
CA PRO A 263 -1.58 -1.74 -17.39
C PRO A 263 -1.51 -2.70 -16.21
N VAL A 264 -2.49 -2.65 -15.32
CA VAL A 264 -2.48 -3.46 -14.11
C VAL A 264 -3.84 -4.07 -13.80
N TYR A 265 -3.82 -5.37 -13.53
CA TYR A 265 -4.92 -6.15 -13.01
C TYR A 265 -4.74 -6.42 -11.52
N CYS A 266 -5.83 -6.35 -10.76
CA CYS A 266 -5.84 -6.78 -9.36
C CYS A 266 -7.05 -7.64 -9.03
N CYS A 267 -6.84 -8.74 -8.29
CA CYS A 267 -7.91 -9.65 -7.88
C CYS A 267 -8.43 -9.39 -6.46
N GLY A 268 -7.74 -8.57 -5.67
CA GLY A 268 -8.15 -8.17 -4.34
C GLY A 268 -8.69 -6.75 -4.29
N LYS A 269 -9.68 -6.54 -3.45
CA LYS A 269 -10.26 -5.23 -3.22
C LYS A 269 -9.22 -4.30 -2.58
N SER A 270 -9.04 -3.13 -3.14
CA SER A 270 -8.10 -2.12 -2.67
C SER A 270 -8.65 -0.71 -2.87
N PHE A 271 -8.01 0.26 -2.29
CA PHE A 271 -8.24 1.67 -2.53
C PHE A 271 -8.35 2.03 -4.04
N PHE A 272 -7.57 1.35 -4.90
CA PHE A 272 -7.53 1.61 -6.34
C PHE A 272 -8.64 0.93 -7.15
N ALA A 273 -9.30 -0.08 -6.59
CA ALA A 273 -10.17 -0.98 -7.36
C ALA A 273 -11.34 -0.28 -8.09
N LYS A 274 -11.79 0.87 -7.62
CA LYS A 274 -12.85 1.68 -8.24
C LYS A 274 -12.38 2.97 -8.89
N SER A 275 -11.08 3.22 -8.91
CA SER A 275 -10.53 4.50 -9.39
C SER A 275 -10.48 4.65 -10.91
N GLY A 276 -10.53 3.54 -11.64
CA GLY A 276 -10.26 3.51 -13.09
C GLY A 276 -8.76 3.42 -13.43
N THR A 277 -7.89 3.30 -12.42
CA THR A 277 -6.43 3.15 -12.62
C THR A 277 -5.99 1.71 -12.78
N VAL A 278 -6.86 0.76 -12.47
CA VAL A 278 -6.62 -0.69 -12.53
C VAL A 278 -7.85 -1.41 -13.09
N ILE A 279 -7.64 -2.58 -13.67
CA ILE A 279 -8.72 -3.54 -13.89
C ILE A 279 -8.87 -4.36 -12.61
N TYR A 280 -10.03 -4.31 -12.01
CA TYR A 280 -10.36 -5.09 -10.81
C TYR A 280 -11.39 -6.16 -11.12
N ASP A 281 -11.00 -7.41 -10.96
CA ASP A 281 -11.91 -8.55 -11.03
C ASP A 281 -11.48 -9.61 -10.00
N PRO A 282 -12.36 -10.06 -9.09
CA PRO A 282 -12.02 -11.11 -8.13
C PRO A 282 -11.86 -12.50 -8.79
N ASN A 283 -12.35 -12.69 -10.02
CA ASN A 283 -12.08 -13.87 -10.83
C ASN A 283 -10.78 -13.68 -11.61
N VAL A 284 -9.76 -14.46 -11.25
CA VAL A 284 -8.42 -14.31 -11.83
C VAL A 284 -8.41 -14.61 -13.33
N GLU A 285 -9.08 -15.66 -13.77
CA GLU A 285 -9.10 -16.04 -15.18
C GLU A 285 -9.78 -14.97 -16.04
N GLN A 286 -10.92 -14.46 -15.60
CA GLN A 286 -11.63 -13.39 -16.29
C GLN A 286 -10.78 -12.10 -16.35
N GLY A 287 -10.17 -11.71 -15.24
CA GLY A 287 -9.31 -10.52 -15.19
C GLY A 287 -8.09 -10.64 -16.11
N LEU A 288 -7.41 -11.78 -16.11
CA LEU A 288 -6.29 -12.05 -17.02
C LEU A 288 -6.71 -12.05 -18.50
N THR A 289 -7.87 -12.61 -18.80
CA THR A 289 -8.45 -12.61 -20.16
C THR A 289 -8.75 -11.19 -20.63
N THR A 290 -9.39 -10.38 -19.80
CA THR A 290 -9.65 -8.95 -20.08
C THR A 290 -8.35 -8.21 -20.39
N MET A 291 -7.29 -8.45 -19.59
CA MET A 291 -5.98 -7.81 -19.80
C MET A 291 -5.32 -8.25 -21.11
N LEU A 292 -5.32 -9.55 -21.40
CA LEU A 292 -4.67 -10.10 -22.59
C LEU A 292 -5.37 -9.64 -23.88
N ASN A 293 -6.69 -9.66 -23.89
CA ASN A 293 -7.50 -9.21 -25.03
C ASN A 293 -7.55 -7.69 -25.18
N LYS A 294 -7.06 -6.95 -24.19
CA LYS A 294 -7.17 -5.47 -24.10
C LYS A 294 -8.63 -4.99 -24.13
N ASP A 295 -9.54 -5.76 -23.49
CA ASP A 295 -10.96 -5.43 -23.38
C ASP A 295 -11.19 -4.32 -22.33
N TYR A 296 -10.43 -3.23 -22.45
CA TYR A 296 -10.50 -2.03 -21.60
C TYR A 296 -9.94 -0.83 -22.34
N ASP A 297 -10.37 0.36 -21.94
CA ASP A 297 -9.84 1.61 -22.48
C ASP A 297 -8.49 1.96 -21.82
N ASN A 298 -7.40 1.57 -22.50
CA ASN A 298 -6.04 1.79 -22.01
C ASN A 298 -5.68 3.28 -21.90
N GLU A 299 -6.15 4.11 -22.83
CA GLU A 299 -5.86 5.55 -22.79
C GLU A 299 -6.61 6.24 -21.65
N SER A 300 -7.84 5.84 -21.40
CA SER A 300 -8.57 6.29 -20.22
C SER A 300 -7.89 5.85 -18.92
N MET A 301 -7.45 4.59 -18.84
CA MET A 301 -6.72 4.08 -17.68
C MET A 301 -5.46 4.91 -17.41
N LYS A 302 -4.64 5.17 -18.41
CA LYS A 302 -3.41 5.99 -18.28
C LYS A 302 -3.71 7.41 -17.80
N LYS A 303 -4.75 8.05 -18.34
CA LYS A 303 -5.20 9.36 -17.86
C LYS A 303 -5.62 9.33 -16.38
N GLN A 304 -6.37 8.31 -15.96
CA GLN A 304 -6.75 8.15 -14.56
C GLN A 304 -5.54 7.83 -13.67
N GLN A 305 -4.55 7.08 -14.17
CA GLN A 305 -3.29 6.84 -13.47
C GLN A 305 -2.52 8.15 -13.20
N LEU A 306 -2.38 9.01 -14.18
CA LEU A 306 -1.73 10.32 -14.02
C LEU A 306 -2.52 11.21 -13.04
N ARG A 307 -3.83 11.29 -13.16
CA ARG A 307 -4.67 12.02 -12.20
C ARG A 307 -4.52 11.50 -10.77
N MET A 308 -4.46 10.18 -10.60
CA MET A 308 -4.21 9.55 -9.31
C MET A 308 -2.83 9.95 -8.76
N LEU A 309 -1.79 9.91 -9.57
CA LEU A 309 -0.43 10.28 -9.15
C LEU A 309 -0.37 11.74 -8.69
N TRP A 310 -0.97 12.66 -9.45
CA TRP A 310 -1.09 14.06 -9.07
C TRP A 310 -1.83 14.23 -7.73
N TRP A 311 -2.96 13.54 -7.57
CA TRP A 311 -3.75 13.61 -6.34
C TRP A 311 -2.97 13.09 -5.13
N LEU A 312 -2.25 11.99 -5.28
CA LEU A 312 -1.41 11.44 -4.23
C LEU A 312 -0.26 12.40 -3.85
N ASP A 313 0.41 13.00 -4.83
CA ASP A 313 1.49 13.96 -4.57
C ASP A 313 0.98 15.21 -3.84
N LYS A 314 -0.19 15.70 -4.21
CA LYS A 314 -0.80 16.90 -3.62
C LYS A 314 -1.37 16.66 -2.23
N TYR A 315 -1.98 15.50 -1.98
CA TYR A 315 -2.81 15.29 -0.81
C TYR A 315 -2.29 14.23 0.18
N MET A 316 -1.26 13.45 -0.13
CA MET A 316 -0.69 12.59 0.90
C MET A 316 0.14 13.37 1.90
N VAL A 317 0.08 12.96 3.17
CA VAL A 317 0.96 13.49 4.21
C VAL A 317 2.37 12.95 3.97
N GLN A 318 3.34 13.80 3.71
CA GLN A 318 4.72 13.44 3.38
C GLN A 318 5.71 14.02 4.39
N GLU A 319 6.80 13.29 4.66
CA GLU A 319 7.80 13.66 5.67
C GLU A 319 8.42 15.04 5.42
N HIS A 320 8.66 15.39 4.16
CA HIS A 320 9.35 16.62 3.79
C HIS A 320 8.46 17.88 3.77
N GLN A 321 7.15 17.72 3.95
CA GLN A 321 6.22 18.85 3.99
C GLN A 321 6.35 19.63 5.31
N PRO A 322 6.12 20.96 5.31
CA PRO A 322 5.98 21.75 6.53
C PRO A 322 4.90 21.17 7.45
N ILE A 323 5.08 21.32 8.77
CA ILE A 323 4.17 20.73 9.76
C ILE A 323 2.74 21.26 9.62
N GLU A 324 2.56 22.52 9.26
CA GLU A 324 1.26 23.12 9.02
C GLU A 324 0.53 22.42 7.87
N LYS A 325 1.26 22.09 6.80
CA LYS A 325 0.71 21.36 5.66
C LYS A 325 0.38 19.91 6.04
N GLN A 326 1.21 19.26 6.83
CA GLN A 326 0.91 17.92 7.34
C GLN A 326 -0.39 17.91 8.17
N ILE A 327 -0.62 18.92 9.01
CA ILE A 327 -1.83 19.05 9.83
C ILE A 327 -3.05 19.35 8.95
N GLU A 328 -2.94 20.26 7.98
CA GLU A 328 -4.01 20.53 7.02
C GLU A 328 -4.46 19.24 6.32
N LEU A 329 -3.51 18.48 5.78
CA LEU A 329 -3.78 17.22 5.09
C LEU A 329 -4.33 16.16 6.05
N TRP A 330 -3.78 16.07 7.26
CA TRP A 330 -4.32 15.19 8.28
C TRP A 330 -5.77 15.51 8.61
N THR A 331 -6.09 16.77 8.84
CA THR A 331 -7.47 17.24 9.12
C THR A 331 -8.41 16.88 7.98
N MET A 332 -7.98 17.12 6.74
CA MET A 332 -8.77 16.77 5.55
C MET A 332 -9.08 15.26 5.48
N HIS A 333 -8.09 14.40 5.74
CA HIS A 333 -8.24 12.95 5.63
C HIS A 333 -8.91 12.30 6.85
N SER A 334 -8.72 12.88 8.01
CA SER A 334 -9.27 12.38 9.27
C SER A 334 -10.73 12.76 9.48
N GLY A 335 -11.17 13.85 8.88
CA GLY A 335 -12.45 14.51 9.19
C GLY A 335 -12.53 15.07 10.60
N VAL A 336 -11.39 15.25 11.28
CA VAL A 336 -11.29 15.79 12.64
C VAL A 336 -10.56 17.13 12.58
N THR A 337 -11.21 18.20 13.01
CA THR A 337 -10.57 19.52 13.14
C THR A 337 -9.58 19.50 14.31
N LEU A 338 -8.32 19.80 14.01
CA LEU A 338 -7.19 19.76 14.95
C LEU A 338 -6.65 21.17 15.25
#